data_9a2034d87fd289dc243023f9c5616c6a
#
_entry.id   9a2034d87fd289dc243023f9c5616c6a
#
_cell.length_a   1.000
_cell.length_b   1.000
_cell.length_c   1.000
_cell.angle_alpha   90.00
_cell.angle_beta   90.00
_cell.angle_gamma   90.00
#
_symmetry.space_group_name_H-M   'P 1'
#
loop_
_entity.id
_entity.type
_entity.pdbx_description
1 polymer ?
#
loop_
_entity_poly.entity_id
_entity_poly.type
_entity_poly.pdbx_seq_one_letter_code
_entity_poly.pdbx_strand_id
1 'polypeptide(L)'
;MLFMMPSLEDRANSGLEMAMEGVESYLSLGIPKNKLVLGLPWYGYRYTCIQYFQNNNTCVIEKVEFQGAPCSDAAGRQFTYAYIKNLMNEKNITQVWENDTATPYYNYEDPSVSDGTIQMRYDNPHSLKIKIDYAMNLGLLGAGMWNANSLDPSDSAYAILQRAEMWGVMP
;
A
#
# COMPACT_ATOMS: atom_id res chain seq x y z
N MET A 1 -0.71 28.45 25.01
CA MET A 1 -1.35 27.99 23.78
C MET A 1 -0.45 26.89 23.20
N LEU A 2 -0.79 25.63 23.49
CA LEU A 2 -0.01 24.48 23.02
C LEU A 2 -0.37 24.31 21.53
N PHE A 3 0.53 24.64 20.63
CA PHE A 3 0.42 24.22 19.25
C PHE A 3 0.52 22.69 19.23
N MET A 4 -0.60 22.01 19.17
CA MET A 4 -0.62 20.61 18.81
C MET A 4 -0.05 20.52 17.39
N MET A 5 1.18 20.03 17.25
CA MET A 5 1.70 19.64 15.95
C MET A 5 0.73 18.59 15.38
N PRO A 6 0.37 18.68 14.11
CA PRO A 6 -0.53 17.67 13.52
C PRO A 6 0.07 16.28 13.74
N SER A 7 -0.77 15.36 14.17
CA SER A 7 -0.41 13.94 14.31
C SER A 7 0.02 13.42 12.93
N LEU A 8 1.07 12.61 12.90
CA LEU A 8 1.44 11.90 11.69
C LEU A 8 0.54 10.67 11.57
N GLU A 9 -0.17 10.54 10.48
CA GLU A 9 -1.08 9.43 10.18
C GLU A 9 -0.43 8.50 9.16
N ASP A 10 -0.75 7.22 9.25
CA ASP A 10 -0.37 6.27 8.22
C ASP A 10 -1.08 6.60 6.90
N ARG A 11 -0.48 6.19 5.78
CA ARG A 11 -1.02 6.45 4.45
C ARG A 11 -1.01 5.19 3.60
N ALA A 12 -1.85 5.18 2.57
CA ALA A 12 -1.79 4.14 1.54
C ALA A 12 -0.39 4.05 0.94
N ASN A 13 0.10 2.82 0.78
CA ASN A 13 1.43 2.57 0.20
C ASN A 13 1.57 3.16 -1.22
N SER A 14 0.50 3.11 -2.00
CA SER A 14 0.46 3.57 -3.40
C SER A 14 -0.96 3.99 -3.77
N GLY A 15 -1.48 5.05 -3.14
CA GLY A 15 -2.81 5.58 -3.46
C GLY A 15 -2.94 5.98 -4.94
N LEU A 16 -4.14 5.82 -5.52
CA LEU A 16 -4.37 6.10 -6.93
C LEU A 16 -4.06 7.57 -7.28
N GLU A 17 -4.52 8.52 -6.47
CA GLU A 17 -4.30 9.95 -6.70
C GLU A 17 -2.80 10.28 -6.73
N MET A 18 -2.03 9.78 -5.75
CA MET A 18 -0.57 9.97 -5.72
C MET A 18 0.13 9.38 -6.95
N ALA A 19 -0.32 8.21 -7.43
CA ALA A 19 0.22 7.60 -8.63
C ALA A 19 -0.07 8.46 -9.87
N MET A 20 -1.28 9.02 -9.97
CA MET A 20 -1.68 9.94 -11.04
C MET A 20 -0.87 11.23 -11.02
N GLU A 21 -0.75 11.89 -9.87
CA GLU A 21 0.07 13.11 -9.69
C GLU A 21 1.53 12.87 -10.07
N GLY A 22 2.09 11.72 -9.68
CA GLY A 22 3.44 11.33 -10.06
C GLY A 22 3.62 11.23 -11.58
N VAL A 23 2.68 10.58 -12.26
CA VAL A 23 2.70 10.47 -13.73
C VAL A 23 2.57 11.85 -14.38
N GLU A 24 1.62 12.67 -13.94
CA GLU A 24 1.40 14.02 -14.46
C GLU A 24 2.64 14.93 -14.28
N SER A 25 3.33 14.78 -13.15
CA SER A 25 4.60 15.49 -12.91
C SER A 25 5.67 15.14 -13.94
N TYR A 26 5.83 13.87 -14.28
CA TYR A 26 6.77 13.47 -15.34
C TYR A 26 6.33 13.96 -16.73
N LEU A 27 5.04 13.93 -17.04
CA LEU A 27 4.51 14.45 -18.31
C LEU A 27 4.74 15.96 -18.43
N SER A 28 4.56 16.72 -17.33
CA SER A 28 4.80 18.17 -17.31
C SER A 28 6.26 18.57 -17.57
N LEU A 29 7.19 17.67 -17.23
CA LEU A 29 8.61 17.80 -17.56
C LEU A 29 8.94 17.45 -19.03
N GLY A 30 7.92 17.13 -19.84
CA GLY A 30 8.09 16.81 -21.25
C GLY A 30 8.50 15.38 -21.55
N ILE A 31 8.42 14.47 -20.56
CA ILE A 31 8.71 13.04 -20.79
C ILE A 31 7.50 12.43 -21.53
N PRO A 32 7.68 11.84 -22.72
CA PRO A 32 6.57 11.32 -23.50
C PRO A 32 5.99 10.05 -22.84
N LYS A 33 4.66 9.88 -22.94
CA LYS A 33 3.90 8.77 -22.36
C LYS A 33 4.46 7.39 -22.69
N ASN A 34 4.88 7.21 -23.93
CA ASN A 34 5.47 5.95 -24.43
C ASN A 34 6.89 5.65 -23.90
N LYS A 35 7.39 6.44 -22.97
CA LYS A 35 8.63 6.18 -22.21
C LYS A 35 8.39 5.99 -20.71
N LEU A 36 7.14 6.10 -20.27
CA LEU A 36 6.79 5.94 -18.86
C LEU A 36 6.16 4.56 -18.63
N VAL A 37 6.63 3.88 -17.61
CA VAL A 37 6.06 2.64 -17.07
C VAL A 37 5.61 2.92 -15.64
N LEU A 38 4.36 2.62 -15.32
CA LEU A 38 3.84 2.76 -13.95
C LEU A 38 4.32 1.58 -13.11
N GLY A 39 5.19 1.84 -12.12
CA GLY A 39 5.62 0.83 -11.15
C GLY A 39 4.57 0.62 -10.06
N LEU A 40 4.20 -0.63 -9.81
CA LEU A 40 3.17 -1.01 -8.86
C LEU A 40 3.75 -1.91 -7.75
N PRO A 41 3.44 -1.66 -6.47
CA PRO A 41 3.98 -2.44 -5.38
C PRO A 41 3.24 -3.77 -5.19
N TRP A 42 3.98 -4.86 -5.13
CA TRP A 42 3.51 -6.17 -4.65
C TRP A 42 3.93 -6.41 -3.20
N TYR A 43 3.89 -5.34 -2.41
CA TYR A 43 4.19 -5.30 -0.99
C TYR A 43 3.26 -4.29 -0.31
N GLY A 44 3.28 -4.28 1.00
CA GLY A 44 2.58 -3.28 1.79
C GLY A 44 3.38 -2.86 3.00
N TYR A 45 2.82 -1.95 3.77
CA TYR A 45 3.42 -1.45 5.01
C TYR A 45 2.55 -1.79 6.21
N ARG A 46 3.23 -2.24 7.25
CA ARG A 46 2.67 -2.46 8.58
C ARG A 46 2.99 -1.25 9.44
N TYR A 47 1.96 -0.61 9.97
CA TYR A 47 2.06 0.50 10.88
C TYR A 47 1.63 0.09 12.28
N THR A 48 2.43 0.45 13.30
CA THR A 48 2.06 0.34 14.70
C THR A 48 1.38 1.64 15.11
N CYS A 49 0.10 1.58 15.47
CA CYS A 49 -0.60 2.75 15.93
C CYS A 49 -0.16 3.09 17.35
N ILE A 50 0.31 4.32 17.58
CA ILE A 50 0.50 4.86 18.93
C ILE A 50 -0.84 5.37 19.51
N GLN A 51 -1.79 5.63 18.63
CA GLN A 51 -3.19 5.90 18.93
C GLN A 51 -4.05 5.52 17.72
N TYR A 52 -5.16 4.84 17.95
CA TYR A 52 -6.09 4.46 16.90
C TYR A 52 -7.48 5.04 17.15
N PHE A 53 -8.02 5.73 16.15
CA PHE A 53 -9.34 6.34 16.19
C PHE A 53 -10.33 5.50 15.39
N GLN A 54 -11.17 4.74 16.09
CA GLN A 54 -12.14 3.83 15.45
C GLN A 54 -13.20 4.52 14.60
N ASN A 55 -13.54 5.78 14.91
CA ASN A 55 -14.61 6.52 14.23
C ASN A 55 -14.27 6.87 12.77
N ASN A 56 -12.99 7.00 12.44
CA ASN A 56 -12.52 7.33 11.10
C ASN A 56 -11.39 6.41 10.60
N ASN A 57 -11.10 5.33 11.35
CA ASN A 57 -10.02 4.37 11.06
C ASN A 57 -8.62 4.98 10.95
N THR A 58 -8.37 6.09 11.63
CA THR A 58 -7.09 6.76 11.62
C THR A 58 -6.11 6.09 12.58
N CYS A 59 -4.96 5.68 12.06
CA CYS A 59 -3.82 5.17 12.79
C CYS A 59 -2.76 6.27 12.92
N VAL A 60 -2.59 6.82 14.12
CA VAL A 60 -1.49 7.76 14.40
C VAL A 60 -0.22 6.97 14.61
N ILE A 61 0.82 7.33 13.89
CA ILE A 61 2.12 6.65 13.92
C ILE A 61 3.20 7.49 14.57
N GLU A 62 4.27 6.84 14.99
CA GLU A 62 5.45 7.52 15.55
C GLU A 62 6.11 8.41 14.49
N LYS A 63 6.55 9.60 14.92
CA LYS A 63 7.35 10.48 14.08
C LYS A 63 8.79 10.02 14.10
N VAL A 64 9.28 9.60 12.95
CA VAL A 64 10.67 9.20 12.76
C VAL A 64 11.34 10.07 11.71
N GLU A 65 12.62 10.33 11.90
CA GLU A 65 13.43 11.02 10.90
C GLU A 65 13.78 10.07 9.75
N PHE A 66 13.76 10.60 8.54
CA PHE A 66 14.19 9.87 7.37
C PHE A 66 14.92 10.79 6.39
N GLN A 67 16.19 10.50 6.11
CA GLN A 67 17.03 11.22 5.15
C GLN A 67 16.99 12.76 5.31
N GLY A 68 17.01 13.24 6.54
CA GLY A 68 16.97 14.67 6.85
C GLY A 68 15.58 15.29 6.95
N ALA A 69 14.51 14.57 6.61
CA ALA A 69 13.15 15.00 6.93
C ALA A 69 12.88 14.77 8.42
N PRO A 70 12.38 15.81 9.15
CA PRO A 70 12.20 15.71 10.60
C PRO A 70 11.03 14.82 11.02
N CYS A 71 10.18 14.44 10.09
CA CYS A 71 9.10 13.47 10.28
C CYS A 71 8.79 12.77 8.95
N SER A 72 8.47 11.48 9.04
CA SER A 72 8.12 10.66 7.88
C SER A 72 7.26 9.48 8.33
N ASP A 73 6.72 8.73 7.39
CA ASP A 73 6.05 7.45 7.60
C ASP A 73 7.01 6.26 7.73
N ALA A 74 8.32 6.53 7.89
CA ALA A 74 9.36 5.51 8.05
C ALA A 74 9.22 4.66 9.34
N ALA A 75 8.27 4.98 10.22
CA ALA A 75 7.82 4.08 11.28
C ALA A 75 7.16 2.81 10.72
N GLY A 76 6.65 2.85 9.49
CA GLY A 76 6.10 1.70 8.78
C GLY A 76 7.19 0.69 8.39
N ARG A 77 6.82 -0.61 8.42
CA ARG A 77 7.70 -1.70 7.98
C ARG A 77 7.11 -2.40 6.77
N GLN A 78 7.93 -2.60 5.76
CA GLN A 78 7.54 -3.28 4.53
C GLN A 78 7.39 -4.79 4.76
N PHE A 79 6.32 -5.36 4.16
CA PHE A 79 6.05 -6.79 4.13
C PHE A 79 5.61 -7.20 2.72
N THR A 80 5.98 -8.42 2.32
CA THR A 80 5.59 -8.98 1.04
C THR A 80 4.08 -9.23 0.97
N TYR A 81 3.53 -9.22 -0.25
CA TYR A 81 2.11 -9.55 -0.46
C TYR A 81 1.74 -10.93 0.11
N ALA A 82 2.62 -11.92 -0.07
CA ALA A 82 2.46 -13.25 0.51
C ALA A 82 2.29 -13.22 2.03
N TYR A 83 3.17 -12.49 2.74
CA TYR A 83 3.06 -12.35 4.19
C TYR A 83 1.72 -11.73 4.60
N ILE A 84 1.34 -10.62 3.92
CA ILE A 84 0.10 -9.89 4.20
C ILE A 84 -1.12 -10.79 4.06
N LYS A 85 -1.20 -11.56 2.98
CA LYS A 85 -2.32 -12.47 2.70
C LYS A 85 -2.34 -13.68 3.63
N ASN A 86 -1.17 -14.23 3.95
CA ASN A 86 -1.07 -15.36 4.88
C ASN A 86 -1.51 -14.95 6.29
N LEU A 87 -1.09 -13.76 6.76
CA LEU A 87 -1.54 -13.22 8.05
C LEU A 87 -3.06 -12.99 8.10
N MET A 88 -3.65 -12.44 7.02
CA MET A 88 -5.10 -12.29 6.91
C MET A 88 -5.82 -13.64 7.04
N ASN A 89 -5.35 -14.64 6.32
CA ASN A 89 -5.94 -15.98 6.34
C ASN A 89 -5.79 -16.64 7.73
N GLU A 90 -4.61 -16.57 8.31
CA GLU A 90 -4.30 -17.15 9.63
C GLU A 90 -5.17 -16.55 10.74
N LYS A 91 -5.33 -15.24 10.73
CA LYS A 91 -6.12 -14.49 11.73
C LYS A 91 -7.59 -14.31 11.36
N ASN A 92 -8.03 -14.85 10.21
CA ASN A 92 -9.40 -14.67 9.67
C ASN A 92 -9.83 -13.20 9.61
N ILE A 93 -8.94 -12.34 9.08
CA ILE A 93 -9.16 -10.90 8.98
C ILE A 93 -9.82 -10.56 7.64
N THR A 94 -10.83 -9.68 7.68
CA THR A 94 -11.44 -9.10 6.49
C THR A 94 -10.81 -7.74 6.18
N GLN A 95 -10.42 -7.52 4.93
CA GLN A 95 -9.94 -6.22 4.48
C GLN A 95 -11.06 -5.19 4.41
N VAL A 96 -10.69 -3.93 4.59
CA VAL A 96 -11.55 -2.76 4.38
C VAL A 96 -11.06 -2.04 3.12
N TRP A 97 -11.99 -1.58 2.30
CA TRP A 97 -11.67 -0.77 1.13
C TRP A 97 -11.69 0.72 1.47
N GLU A 98 -10.65 1.44 1.11
CA GLU A 98 -10.56 2.89 1.25
C GLU A 98 -10.79 3.54 -0.12
N ASN A 99 -11.90 4.27 -0.24
CA ASN A 99 -12.30 4.84 -1.53
C ASN A 99 -11.37 5.95 -2.00
N ASP A 100 -10.90 6.79 -1.09
CA ASP A 100 -10.09 7.98 -1.41
C ASP A 100 -8.74 7.61 -2.03
N THR A 101 -8.17 6.50 -1.60
CA THR A 101 -6.88 6.01 -2.11
C THR A 101 -7.03 4.90 -3.13
N ALA A 102 -8.25 4.34 -3.28
CA ALA A 102 -8.54 3.15 -4.08
C ALA A 102 -7.64 1.96 -3.70
N THR A 103 -7.42 1.75 -2.41
CA THR A 103 -6.59 0.66 -1.86
C THR A 103 -7.27 -0.05 -0.69
N PRO A 104 -6.93 -1.32 -0.44
CA PRO A 104 -7.36 -2.01 0.77
C PRO A 104 -6.40 -1.77 1.93
N TYR A 105 -6.94 -1.89 3.12
CA TYR A 105 -6.20 -2.05 4.37
C TYR A 105 -6.91 -3.02 5.30
N TYR A 106 -6.25 -3.41 6.39
CA TYR A 106 -6.88 -4.10 7.49
C TYR A 106 -6.19 -3.79 8.82
N ASN A 107 -6.94 -3.94 9.89
CA ASN A 107 -6.44 -3.79 11.25
C ASN A 107 -6.44 -5.14 11.96
N TYR A 108 -5.52 -5.31 12.90
CA TYR A 108 -5.52 -6.43 13.83
C TYR A 108 -4.91 -6.02 15.17
N GLU A 109 -5.25 -6.77 16.20
CA GLU A 109 -4.72 -6.54 17.53
C GLU A 109 -3.39 -7.25 17.72
N ASP A 110 -2.44 -6.53 18.34
CA ASP A 110 -1.16 -7.06 18.79
C ASP A 110 -0.91 -6.53 20.23
N PRO A 111 -1.04 -7.39 21.26
CA PRO A 111 -0.91 -6.97 22.65
C PRO A 111 0.51 -6.51 23.01
N SER A 112 1.50 -6.68 22.14
CA SER A 112 2.86 -6.20 22.35
C SER A 112 3.05 -4.71 22.03
N VAL A 113 2.04 -4.06 21.44
CA VAL A 113 2.10 -2.63 21.11
C VAL A 113 1.22 -1.80 22.06
N SER A 114 1.57 -0.53 22.25
CA SER A 114 1.00 0.34 23.28
C SER A 114 -0.52 0.56 23.16
N ASP A 115 -1.03 0.73 21.94
CA ASP A 115 -2.48 0.90 21.66
C ASP A 115 -3.14 -0.41 21.21
N GLY A 116 -2.36 -1.49 21.11
CA GLY A 116 -2.84 -2.81 20.70
C GLY A 116 -3.17 -2.92 19.22
N THR A 117 -3.22 -1.84 18.46
CA THR A 117 -3.68 -1.82 17.07
C THR A 117 -2.52 -1.74 16.09
N ILE A 118 -2.54 -2.63 15.11
CA ILE A 118 -1.70 -2.61 13.94
C ILE A 118 -2.57 -2.36 12.71
N GLN A 119 -2.13 -1.46 11.84
CA GLN A 119 -2.76 -1.26 10.53
C GLN A 119 -1.81 -1.74 9.42
N MET A 120 -2.35 -2.54 8.50
CA MET A 120 -1.64 -3.04 7.32
C MET A 120 -2.23 -2.40 6.07
N ARG A 121 -1.43 -1.65 5.32
CA ARG A 121 -1.80 -1.00 4.06
C ARG A 121 -1.09 -1.65 2.89
N TYR A 122 -1.81 -1.99 1.82
CA TYR A 122 -1.24 -2.74 0.70
C TYR A 122 -2.06 -2.57 -0.58
N ASP A 123 -1.60 -3.15 -1.67
CA ASP A 123 -2.37 -3.28 -2.90
C ASP A 123 -2.82 -4.74 -3.10
N ASN A 124 -4.06 -4.91 -3.56
CA ASN A 124 -4.61 -6.20 -3.97
C ASN A 124 -4.87 -6.21 -5.50
N PRO A 125 -5.28 -7.34 -6.11
CA PRO A 125 -5.57 -7.39 -7.54
C PRO A 125 -6.55 -6.32 -8.02
N HIS A 126 -7.55 -5.96 -7.20
CA HIS A 126 -8.53 -4.93 -7.55
C HIS A 126 -7.91 -3.53 -7.62
N SER A 127 -7.16 -3.11 -6.58
CA SER A 127 -6.49 -1.81 -6.58
C SER A 127 -5.42 -1.69 -7.67
N LEU A 128 -4.68 -2.79 -7.91
CA LEU A 128 -3.70 -2.85 -9.00
C LEU A 128 -4.37 -2.70 -10.37
N LYS A 129 -5.50 -3.39 -10.58
CA LYS A 129 -6.26 -3.29 -11.84
C LYS A 129 -6.70 -1.85 -12.14
N ILE A 130 -7.19 -1.13 -11.15
CA ILE A 130 -7.58 0.28 -11.30
C ILE A 130 -6.40 1.14 -11.79
N LYS A 131 -5.23 0.96 -11.19
CA LYS A 131 -4.00 1.69 -11.55
C LYS A 131 -3.47 1.29 -12.93
N ILE A 132 -3.54 0.00 -13.26
CA ILE A 132 -3.16 -0.50 -14.58
C ILE A 132 -4.09 0.09 -15.65
N ASP A 133 -5.40 0.07 -15.42
CA ASP A 133 -6.37 0.65 -16.35
C ASP A 133 -6.13 2.15 -16.56
N TYR A 134 -5.80 2.89 -15.50
CA TYR A 134 -5.38 4.28 -15.63
C TYR A 134 -4.16 4.43 -16.55
N ALA A 135 -3.10 3.66 -16.30
CA ALA A 135 -1.87 3.72 -17.10
C ALA A 135 -2.11 3.38 -18.57
N MET A 136 -2.88 2.33 -18.84
CA MET A 136 -3.21 1.88 -20.19
C MET A 136 -4.11 2.89 -20.92
N ASN A 137 -5.15 3.41 -20.26
CA ASN A 137 -6.06 4.42 -20.83
C ASN A 137 -5.34 5.75 -21.11
N LEU A 138 -4.35 6.12 -20.29
CA LEU A 138 -3.53 7.30 -20.54
C LEU A 138 -2.54 7.10 -21.71
N GLY A 139 -2.27 5.87 -22.10
CA GLY A 139 -1.33 5.50 -23.15
C GLY A 139 0.14 5.51 -22.69
N LEU A 140 0.40 5.12 -21.44
CA LEU A 140 1.76 4.87 -20.99
C LEU A 140 2.34 3.66 -21.71
N LEU A 141 3.66 3.49 -21.66
CA LEU A 141 4.35 2.32 -22.25
C LEU A 141 3.86 1.01 -21.62
N GLY A 142 3.44 1.04 -20.35
CA GLY A 142 2.91 -0.11 -19.64
C GLY A 142 2.85 0.07 -18.14
N ALA A 143 2.61 -1.02 -17.44
CA ALA A 143 2.73 -1.13 -16.00
C ALA A 143 3.67 -2.29 -15.63
N GLY A 144 4.38 -2.16 -14.53
CA GLY A 144 5.29 -3.18 -14.03
C GLY A 144 5.14 -3.36 -12.53
N MET A 145 5.50 -4.54 -12.01
CA MET A 145 5.41 -4.83 -10.57
C MET A 145 6.77 -4.73 -9.88
N TRP A 146 6.73 -4.38 -8.61
CA TRP A 146 7.84 -4.50 -7.68
C TRP A 146 7.37 -5.22 -6.41
N ASN A 147 7.72 -6.49 -6.25
CA ASN A 147 8.47 -7.34 -7.17
C ASN A 147 7.91 -8.77 -7.12
N ALA A 148 8.22 -9.60 -8.11
CA ALA A 148 7.66 -10.94 -8.27
C ALA A 148 7.95 -11.88 -7.09
N ASN A 149 9.09 -11.73 -6.38
CA ASN A 149 9.42 -12.55 -5.20
C ASN A 149 8.64 -12.13 -3.93
N SER A 150 7.75 -11.17 -4.03
CA SER A 150 6.78 -10.84 -2.97
C SER A 150 5.60 -11.82 -2.91
N LEU A 151 5.46 -12.72 -3.87
CA LEU A 151 4.45 -13.78 -3.87
C LEU A 151 4.99 -15.07 -3.23
N ASP A 152 4.09 -15.86 -2.68
CA ASP A 152 4.43 -17.17 -2.11
C ASP A 152 4.84 -18.14 -3.24
N PRO A 153 6.08 -18.67 -3.25
CA PRO A 153 6.53 -19.59 -4.28
C PRO A 153 6.07 -21.04 -4.07
N SER A 154 5.43 -21.36 -2.94
CA SER A 154 5.00 -22.73 -2.63
C SER A 154 3.93 -23.26 -3.59
N ASP A 155 3.78 -24.59 -3.62
CA ASP A 155 2.77 -25.27 -4.43
C ASP A 155 1.45 -25.50 -3.68
N SER A 156 1.22 -24.77 -2.57
CA SER A 156 -0.07 -24.83 -1.90
C SER A 156 -1.18 -24.25 -2.79
N ALA A 157 -2.39 -24.79 -2.70
CA ALA A 157 -3.52 -24.29 -3.50
C ALA A 157 -3.76 -22.78 -3.27
N TYR A 158 -3.53 -22.31 -2.04
CA TYR A 158 -3.65 -20.89 -1.70
C TYR A 158 -2.58 -20.03 -2.38
N ALA A 159 -1.32 -20.47 -2.41
CA ALA A 159 -0.23 -19.76 -3.07
C ALA A 159 -0.41 -19.74 -4.60
N ILE A 160 -0.87 -20.84 -5.19
CA ILE A 160 -1.18 -20.91 -6.63
C ILE A 160 -2.28 -19.91 -6.99
N LEU A 161 -3.37 -19.87 -6.23
CA LEU A 161 -4.46 -18.92 -6.45
C LEU A 161 -3.96 -17.48 -6.31
N GLN A 162 -3.21 -17.17 -5.25
CA GLN A 162 -2.64 -15.84 -5.02
C GLN A 162 -1.78 -15.37 -6.20
N ARG A 163 -0.90 -16.25 -6.72
CA ARG A 163 -0.10 -15.93 -7.91
C ARG A 163 -0.97 -15.70 -9.13
N ALA A 164 -1.96 -16.56 -9.36
CA ALA A 164 -2.86 -16.43 -10.51
C ALA A 164 -3.65 -15.11 -10.49
N GLU A 165 -4.14 -14.69 -9.33
CA GLU A 165 -4.85 -13.41 -9.16
C GLU A 165 -3.94 -12.20 -9.41
N MET A 166 -2.72 -12.22 -8.86
CA MET A 166 -1.79 -11.09 -9.00
C MET A 166 -1.22 -10.97 -10.41
N TRP A 167 -0.90 -12.09 -11.07
CA TRP A 167 -0.45 -12.08 -12.46
C TRP A 167 -1.61 -11.83 -13.44
N GLY A 168 -2.82 -12.26 -13.08
CA GLY A 168 -4.01 -12.12 -13.94
C GLY A 168 -4.46 -10.69 -14.20
N VAL A 169 -4.00 -9.72 -13.39
CA VAL A 169 -4.30 -8.29 -13.60
C VAL A 169 -3.21 -7.54 -14.35
N MET A 170 -2.03 -8.16 -14.54
CA MET A 170 -0.95 -7.54 -15.31
C MET A 170 -1.26 -7.59 -16.80
N PRO A 171 -0.86 -6.54 -17.57
CA PRO A 171 -1.14 -6.42 -19.00
C PRO A 171 -0.34 -7.41 -19.85
#